data_1eeda88974bf00429faf3f47a5b0fc29
#
_entry.id   1eeda88974bf00429faf3f47a5b0fc29
#
_cell.length_a   1.000
_cell.length_b   1.000
_cell.length_c   1.000
_cell.angle_alpha   90.00
_cell.angle_beta   90.00
_cell.angle_gamma   90.00
#
_symmetry.space_group_name_H-M   'P 1'
#
loop_
_entity.id
_entity.type
_entity.pdbx_description
1 polymer ?
#
loop_
_entity_poly.entity_id
_entity_poly.type
_entity_poly.pdbx_seq_one_letter_code
_entity_poly.pdbx_strand_id
1 'polypeptide(L)'
;MTNLKSEDYKSNCIYIVETIDSNGSTVRGTGFSISESYILTASHNIIEKYNDIRIYLSSDNFLSKIYVKASCLVNNETLDVALLQIVDHKFDDFIGLYETSVSLDSEVLSCGYPSEKNCHDTPIRVKVTNNLENIEKREYSFEVSQSPVVSVYDGMSGAPVLYNKKCVGILVVQQGRNTLYAISIKDLLKDEVIKGILGSNGVDIISQDGFDYNPPEHPLSPFKYCINCHDDEPNIKGVDIGFTLKKWNISNFTEMLYDWVIDYSLSIKERANFTGGSRQLFKYAKLNYPLMELNALADLCLHVAIRESYKTIPVMNKIIDKSNKTFSCTHAVLNFDKLELWIGASSVNDTIEEAVDSSIKNIQYILDTKSLTNRFYALTNQIDNSWPYQDKLKRLSDGTLTLEERFDKIIIPVFIMHNSDLINKYDASNFLTLFKEHIKKCRGLIHEGVSDDDFDLIDLRVFCFPVQDILKINEAFAAEINS
;
A
#
# COMPACT_ATOMS: atom_id res chain seq x y z
N MET A 1 -2.12 21.96 2.59
CA MET A 1 -3.10 21.10 3.32
C MET A 1 -4.50 21.51 2.91
N THR A 2 -5.15 20.77 2.04
CA THR A 2 -6.57 20.98 1.72
C THR A 2 -7.38 20.62 2.97
N ASN A 3 -8.16 21.60 3.48
CA ASN A 3 -9.05 21.36 4.61
C ASN A 3 -10.04 20.24 4.25
N LEU A 4 -10.00 19.13 5.01
CA LEU A 4 -10.98 18.06 4.90
C LEU A 4 -12.38 18.63 5.18
N LYS A 5 -13.32 18.37 4.27
CA LYS A 5 -14.73 18.75 4.46
C LYS A 5 -15.45 17.60 5.19
N SER A 6 -16.44 17.92 6.02
CA SER A 6 -17.24 16.93 6.74
C SER A 6 -17.86 15.86 5.83
N GLU A 7 -18.16 16.23 4.59
CA GLU A 7 -18.67 15.33 3.54
C GLU A 7 -17.65 14.26 3.10
N ASP A 8 -16.35 14.48 3.33
CA ASP A 8 -15.29 13.54 2.90
C ASP A 8 -15.20 12.35 3.85
N TYR A 9 -15.56 12.50 5.13
CA TYR A 9 -15.46 11.45 6.15
C TYR A 9 -16.80 11.12 6.85
N LYS A 10 -17.93 11.60 6.33
CA LYS A 10 -19.28 11.28 6.83
C LYS A 10 -19.40 11.43 8.36
N SER A 11 -19.05 12.61 8.90
CA SER A 11 -19.04 12.88 10.35
C SER A 11 -20.37 12.58 11.05
N ASN A 12 -21.48 12.75 10.35
CA ASN A 12 -22.84 12.47 10.85
C ASN A 12 -23.15 10.98 11.06
N CYS A 13 -22.24 10.08 10.60
CA CYS A 13 -22.39 8.63 10.79
C CYS A 13 -21.41 8.09 11.85
N ILE A 14 -20.66 8.95 12.55
CA ILE A 14 -19.60 8.55 13.47
C ILE A 14 -19.95 9.08 14.87
N TYR A 15 -19.84 8.23 15.89
CA TYR A 15 -20.40 8.44 17.20
C TYR A 15 -19.41 8.10 18.32
N ILE A 16 -19.62 8.67 19.51
CA ILE A 16 -18.92 8.25 20.73
C ILE A 16 -19.67 7.05 21.30
N VAL A 17 -18.96 5.97 21.53
CA VAL A 17 -19.44 4.78 22.25
C VAL A 17 -18.90 4.83 23.66
N GLU A 18 -19.76 4.81 24.67
CA GLU A 18 -19.39 4.74 26.09
C GLU A 18 -20.04 3.51 26.71
N THR A 19 -19.24 2.63 27.30
CA THR A 19 -19.70 1.47 28.05
C THR A 19 -19.47 1.69 29.53
N ILE A 20 -20.44 1.34 30.37
CA ILE A 20 -20.41 1.54 31.82
C ILE A 20 -20.58 0.20 32.51
N ASP A 21 -19.69 -0.16 33.43
CA ASP A 21 -19.81 -1.37 34.25
C ASP A 21 -20.72 -1.17 35.50
N SER A 22 -20.90 -2.24 36.25
CA SER A 22 -21.69 -2.23 37.50
C SER A 22 -21.11 -1.36 38.60
N ASN A 23 -19.83 -0.98 38.51
CA ASN A 23 -19.12 -0.16 39.49
C ASN A 23 -19.07 1.32 39.05
N GLY A 24 -19.61 1.64 37.89
CA GLY A 24 -19.57 2.98 37.31
C GLY A 24 -18.27 3.31 36.57
N SER A 25 -17.38 2.33 36.33
CA SER A 25 -16.21 2.51 35.48
C SER A 25 -16.65 2.64 34.04
N THR A 26 -15.98 3.49 33.28
CA THR A 26 -16.33 3.79 31.88
C THR A 26 -15.18 3.51 30.94
N VAL A 27 -15.50 2.90 29.79
CA VAL A 27 -14.60 2.81 28.63
C VAL A 27 -15.24 3.58 27.49
N ARG A 28 -14.42 4.29 26.72
CA ARG A 28 -14.89 5.09 25.59
C ARG A 28 -14.09 4.77 24.33
N GLY A 29 -14.82 4.83 23.23
CA GLY A 29 -14.25 4.70 21.91
C GLY A 29 -15.13 5.35 20.86
N THR A 30 -14.86 5.03 19.64
CA THR A 30 -15.60 5.48 18.47
C THR A 30 -16.43 4.31 17.91
N GLY A 31 -17.58 4.60 17.35
CA GLY A 31 -18.37 3.68 16.54
C GLY A 31 -18.99 4.41 15.35
N PHE A 32 -19.50 3.69 14.38
CA PHE A 32 -20.14 4.27 13.22
C PHE A 32 -21.35 3.46 12.75
N SER A 33 -22.37 4.15 12.23
CA SER A 33 -23.56 3.50 11.70
C SER A 33 -23.26 2.83 10.35
N ILE A 34 -23.75 1.59 10.21
CA ILE A 34 -23.66 0.78 8.99
C ILE A 34 -25.02 0.47 8.39
N SER A 35 -26.09 0.78 9.11
CA SER A 35 -27.48 0.75 8.69
C SER A 35 -28.33 1.62 9.59
N GLU A 36 -29.63 1.64 9.39
CA GLU A 36 -30.59 2.37 10.23
C GLU A 36 -30.50 2.04 11.74
N SER A 37 -30.01 0.84 12.09
CA SER A 37 -30.08 0.33 13.48
C SER A 37 -28.78 -0.29 13.98
N TYR A 38 -27.74 -0.40 13.16
CA TYR A 38 -26.50 -1.08 13.53
C TYR A 38 -25.29 -0.18 13.54
N ILE A 39 -24.45 -0.38 14.56
CA ILE A 39 -23.16 0.31 14.73
C ILE A 39 -22.04 -0.73 14.81
N LEU A 40 -20.92 -0.49 14.15
CA LEU A 40 -19.66 -1.18 14.38
C LEU A 40 -18.75 -0.35 15.29
N THR A 41 -18.02 -1.04 16.17
CA THR A 41 -17.01 -0.47 17.08
C THR A 41 -15.94 -1.52 17.39
N ALA A 42 -14.88 -1.15 18.13
CA ALA A 42 -13.89 -2.11 18.63
C ALA A 42 -14.46 -2.93 19.81
N SER A 43 -14.08 -4.21 19.91
CA SER A 43 -14.54 -5.10 20.99
C SER A 43 -14.13 -4.59 22.37
N HIS A 44 -12.89 -4.10 22.52
CA HIS A 44 -12.39 -3.59 23.81
C HIS A 44 -13.10 -2.31 24.29
N ASN A 45 -13.94 -1.66 23.45
CA ASN A 45 -14.83 -0.60 23.87
C ASN A 45 -16.05 -1.15 24.65
N ILE A 46 -16.27 -2.47 24.61
CA ILE A 46 -17.40 -3.13 25.28
C ILE A 46 -16.87 -3.87 26.51
N ILE A 47 -17.16 -3.38 27.69
CA ILE A 47 -16.76 -4.02 28.95
C ILE A 47 -17.51 -5.35 29.08
N GLU A 48 -16.83 -6.44 29.45
CA GLU A 48 -17.39 -7.80 29.55
C GLU A 48 -18.67 -7.90 30.41
N LYS A 49 -18.78 -7.07 31.46
CA LYS A 49 -19.96 -7.00 32.36
C LYS A 49 -20.53 -5.59 32.38
N TYR A 50 -20.97 -5.12 31.23
CA TYR A 50 -21.55 -3.77 31.13
C TYR A 50 -22.97 -3.75 31.68
N ASN A 51 -23.37 -2.63 32.30
CA ASN A 51 -24.74 -2.31 32.65
C ASN A 51 -25.44 -1.50 31.57
N ASP A 52 -24.69 -0.66 30.85
CA ASP A 52 -25.25 0.30 29.92
C ASP A 52 -24.24 0.59 28.77
N ILE A 53 -24.74 0.59 27.55
CA ILE A 53 -23.99 1.03 26.37
C ILE A 53 -24.68 2.29 25.84
N ARG A 54 -23.95 3.40 25.80
CA ARG A 54 -24.43 4.73 25.41
C ARG A 54 -23.80 5.19 24.14
N ILE A 55 -24.59 5.64 23.20
CA ILE A 55 -24.16 6.21 21.94
C ILE A 55 -24.48 7.69 21.94
N TYR A 56 -23.45 8.53 21.85
CA TYR A 56 -23.61 9.96 21.74
C TYR A 56 -23.40 10.37 20.27
N LEU A 57 -24.42 10.99 19.70
CA LEU A 57 -24.46 11.31 18.26
C LEU A 57 -23.54 12.47 17.88
N SER A 58 -23.06 13.22 18.86
CA SER A 58 -22.09 14.32 18.65
C SER A 58 -21.34 14.64 19.95
N SER A 59 -20.30 15.45 19.87
CA SER A 59 -19.59 15.99 21.03
C SER A 59 -20.52 16.80 21.95
N ASP A 60 -21.44 17.57 21.38
CA ASP A 60 -22.41 18.37 22.16
C ASP A 60 -23.37 17.46 22.94
N ASN A 61 -23.82 16.38 22.31
CA ASN A 61 -24.64 15.35 22.97
C ASN A 61 -23.88 14.69 24.11
N PHE A 62 -22.59 14.42 23.92
CA PHE A 62 -21.73 13.86 24.95
C PHE A 62 -21.57 14.79 26.15
N LEU A 63 -21.30 16.09 25.91
CA LEU A 63 -21.19 17.10 26.96
C LEU A 63 -22.52 17.29 27.70
N SER A 64 -23.63 17.24 26.99
CA SER A 64 -24.98 17.40 27.56
C SER A 64 -25.55 16.09 28.15
N LYS A 65 -24.82 14.96 28.05
CA LYS A 65 -25.26 13.63 28.50
C LYS A 65 -26.54 13.15 27.82
N ILE A 66 -26.78 13.54 26.60
CA ILE A 66 -27.89 13.09 25.75
C ILE A 66 -27.41 11.92 24.91
N TYR A 67 -27.94 10.74 25.13
CA TYR A 67 -27.49 9.52 24.46
C TYR A 67 -28.66 8.63 24.03
N VAL A 68 -28.36 7.74 23.09
CA VAL A 68 -29.20 6.63 22.66
C VAL A 68 -28.64 5.33 23.28
N LYS A 69 -29.51 4.40 23.68
CA LYS A 69 -29.10 3.11 24.23
C LYS A 69 -28.83 2.11 23.13
N ALA A 70 -27.81 1.30 23.35
CA ALA A 70 -27.46 0.19 22.48
C ALA A 70 -27.40 -1.13 23.26
N SER A 71 -27.58 -2.24 22.54
CA SER A 71 -27.28 -3.59 22.99
C SER A 71 -26.17 -4.19 22.12
N CYS A 72 -25.28 -4.96 22.74
CA CYS A 72 -24.26 -5.69 22.01
C CYS A 72 -24.87 -7.00 21.47
N LEU A 73 -24.87 -7.15 20.13
CA LEU A 73 -25.33 -8.37 19.47
C LEU A 73 -24.21 -9.39 19.35
N VAL A 74 -23.02 -8.92 18.95
CA VAL A 74 -21.83 -9.76 18.78
C VAL A 74 -20.64 -9.00 19.33
N ASN A 75 -19.85 -9.66 20.16
CA ASN A 75 -18.56 -9.19 20.62
C ASN A 75 -17.49 -10.21 20.22
N ASN A 76 -16.74 -9.92 19.16
CA ASN A 76 -15.66 -10.79 18.68
C ASN A 76 -14.32 -10.26 19.20
N GLU A 77 -13.87 -10.81 20.32
CA GLU A 77 -12.60 -10.43 20.96
C GLU A 77 -11.37 -10.82 20.14
N THR A 78 -11.48 -11.88 19.31
CA THR A 78 -10.37 -12.34 18.47
C THR A 78 -10.07 -11.35 17.33
N LEU A 79 -11.11 -10.76 16.75
CA LEU A 79 -11.02 -9.73 15.73
C LEU A 79 -11.00 -8.31 16.31
N ASP A 80 -11.19 -8.19 17.62
CA ASP A 80 -11.38 -6.90 18.31
C ASP A 80 -12.48 -6.03 17.67
N VAL A 81 -13.62 -6.61 17.33
CA VAL A 81 -14.76 -5.91 16.72
C VAL A 81 -16.06 -6.29 17.42
N ALA A 82 -16.93 -5.32 17.67
CA ALA A 82 -18.27 -5.50 18.20
C ALA A 82 -19.35 -4.92 17.29
N LEU A 83 -20.47 -5.62 17.18
CA LEU A 83 -21.69 -5.19 16.50
C LEU A 83 -22.76 -4.82 17.54
N LEU A 84 -23.20 -3.56 17.49
CA LEU A 84 -24.21 -3.01 18.40
C LEU A 84 -25.52 -2.80 17.65
N GLN A 85 -26.63 -2.98 18.35
CA GLN A 85 -27.97 -2.66 17.87
C GLN A 85 -28.56 -1.49 18.67
N ILE A 86 -29.12 -0.53 17.96
CA ILE A 86 -29.92 0.58 18.53
C ILE A 86 -31.38 0.20 18.49
N VAL A 87 -32.11 0.42 19.60
CA VAL A 87 -33.51 0.00 19.75
C VAL A 87 -34.47 1.19 19.54
N ASP A 88 -34.16 2.34 20.12
CA ASP A 88 -35.07 3.49 20.22
C ASP A 88 -34.70 4.67 19.30
N HIS A 89 -33.80 4.44 18.31
CA HIS A 89 -33.39 5.46 17.36
C HIS A 89 -33.13 4.80 16.00
N LYS A 90 -33.28 5.59 14.93
CA LYS A 90 -32.91 5.21 13.57
C LYS A 90 -31.96 6.23 12.98
N PHE A 91 -30.93 5.75 12.33
CA PHE A 91 -30.01 6.61 11.60
C PHE A 91 -30.53 6.89 10.19
N ASP A 92 -30.50 8.15 9.78
CA ASP A 92 -30.91 8.57 8.43
C ASP A 92 -29.79 8.32 7.40
N ASP A 93 -28.51 8.27 7.85
CA ASP A 93 -27.35 8.04 6.99
C ASP A 93 -26.41 7.03 7.65
N PHE A 94 -25.66 6.29 6.83
CA PHE A 94 -24.73 5.26 7.26
C PHE A 94 -23.58 5.07 6.30
N ILE A 95 -22.52 4.42 6.76
CA ILE A 95 -21.32 4.13 6.00
C ILE A 95 -21.42 2.71 5.41
N GLY A 96 -21.43 2.61 4.08
CA GLY A 96 -21.38 1.32 3.40
C GLY A 96 -20.06 0.58 3.68
N LEU A 97 -20.15 -0.73 3.89
CA LEU A 97 -19.00 -1.59 4.09
C LEU A 97 -18.43 -2.01 2.72
N TYR A 98 -17.11 -2.02 2.61
CA TYR A 98 -16.43 -2.41 1.37
C TYR A 98 -15.47 -3.57 1.62
N GLU A 99 -15.84 -4.74 1.12
CA GLU A 99 -15.05 -5.95 1.18
C GLU A 99 -13.92 -5.90 0.15
N THR A 100 -12.80 -5.33 0.55
CA THR A 100 -11.63 -5.19 -0.31
C THR A 100 -10.32 -5.23 0.47
N SER A 101 -9.23 -5.54 -0.22
CA SER A 101 -7.87 -5.38 0.31
C SER A 101 -7.33 -4.01 -0.09
N VAL A 102 -6.88 -3.25 0.89
CA VAL A 102 -6.30 -1.92 0.65
C VAL A 102 -4.83 -2.06 0.28
N SER A 103 -4.42 -1.44 -0.83
CA SER A 103 -3.03 -1.49 -1.29
C SER A 103 -2.10 -0.67 -0.38
N LEU A 104 -0.83 -1.07 -0.32
CA LEU A 104 0.22 -0.29 0.33
C LEU A 104 0.27 1.13 -0.22
N ASP A 105 0.62 2.08 0.64
CA ASP A 105 0.70 3.51 0.34
C ASP A 105 -0.61 4.16 -0.10
N SER A 106 -1.73 3.42 -0.10
CA SER A 106 -3.05 4.04 -0.33
C SER A 106 -3.36 5.04 0.77
N GLU A 107 -3.79 6.23 0.37
CA GLU A 107 -4.30 7.23 1.29
C GLU A 107 -5.71 6.86 1.72
N VAL A 108 -5.93 6.79 3.02
CA VAL A 108 -7.21 6.52 3.64
C VAL A 108 -7.55 7.61 4.65
N LEU A 109 -8.84 7.80 4.89
CA LEU A 109 -9.34 8.73 5.88
C LEU A 109 -9.85 7.94 7.09
N SER A 110 -9.74 8.50 8.27
CA SER A 110 -10.47 8.03 9.44
C SER A 110 -10.97 9.22 10.24
N CYS A 111 -12.02 9.03 10.99
CA CYS A 111 -12.53 10.04 11.92
C CYS A 111 -13.02 9.35 13.18
N GLY A 112 -12.69 9.93 14.33
CA GLY A 112 -13.10 9.44 15.63
C GLY A 112 -13.03 10.53 16.68
N TYR A 113 -13.15 10.13 17.94
CA TYR A 113 -13.27 11.03 19.08
C TYR A 113 -12.13 10.86 20.08
N PRO A 114 -10.89 11.30 19.73
CA PRO A 114 -9.75 11.13 20.64
C PRO A 114 -9.93 11.95 21.92
N SER A 115 -9.58 11.36 23.05
CA SER A 115 -9.69 12.00 24.37
C SER A 115 -8.84 13.26 24.49
N GLU A 116 -7.67 13.32 23.85
CA GLU A 116 -6.82 14.53 23.82
C GLU A 116 -7.46 15.74 23.13
N LYS A 117 -8.50 15.53 22.30
CA LYS A 117 -9.27 16.58 21.63
C LYS A 117 -10.61 16.87 22.31
N ASN A 118 -10.73 16.53 23.62
CA ASN A 118 -11.97 16.70 24.38
C ASN A 118 -13.19 16.02 23.73
N CYS A 119 -12.99 14.86 23.12
CA CYS A 119 -14.02 14.12 22.40
C CYS A 119 -14.68 14.91 21.25
N HIS A 120 -13.98 15.84 20.61
CA HIS A 120 -14.42 16.41 19.34
C HIS A 120 -14.05 15.47 18.20
N ASP A 121 -14.93 15.38 17.21
CA ASP A 121 -14.68 14.62 15.98
C ASP A 121 -13.39 15.12 15.32
N THR A 122 -12.49 14.20 15.08
CA THR A 122 -11.15 14.52 14.59
C THR A 122 -10.86 13.68 13.36
N PRO A 123 -10.99 14.26 12.15
CA PRO A 123 -10.61 13.58 10.93
C PRO A 123 -9.10 13.51 10.80
N ILE A 124 -8.61 12.35 10.38
CA ILE A 124 -7.20 12.12 10.07
C ILE A 124 -7.05 11.54 8.67
N ARG A 125 -5.99 11.95 8.01
CA ARG A 125 -5.55 11.40 6.73
C ARG A 125 -4.27 10.61 6.99
N VAL A 126 -4.27 9.35 6.60
CA VAL A 126 -3.20 8.40 6.90
C VAL A 126 -2.94 7.51 5.69
N LYS A 127 -1.77 6.87 5.63
CA LYS A 127 -1.39 5.96 4.53
C LYS A 127 -1.31 4.53 5.06
N VAL A 128 -1.71 3.56 4.25
CA VAL A 128 -1.51 2.14 4.53
C VAL A 128 -0.02 1.84 4.46
N THR A 129 0.57 1.40 5.57
CA THR A 129 2.01 1.18 5.69
C THR A 129 2.41 -0.29 5.58
N ASN A 130 1.48 -1.19 5.87
CA ASN A 130 1.72 -2.63 5.79
C ASN A 130 0.41 -3.38 5.60
N ASN A 131 0.45 -4.50 4.88
CA ASN A 131 -0.65 -5.43 4.74
C ASN A 131 -0.24 -6.77 5.37
N LEU A 132 -0.96 -7.20 6.39
CA LEU A 132 -0.64 -8.38 7.19
C LEU A 132 -1.35 -9.65 6.69
N GLU A 133 -2.01 -9.62 5.54
CA GLU A 133 -2.82 -10.74 5.01
C GLU A 133 -2.05 -12.06 4.91
N ASN A 134 -0.73 -12.02 4.71
CA ASN A 134 0.12 -13.19 4.52
C ASN A 134 0.84 -13.67 5.78
N ILE A 135 0.51 -13.12 6.96
CA ILE A 135 1.13 -13.51 8.23
C ILE A 135 0.27 -14.58 8.91
N GLU A 136 0.81 -15.77 9.15
CA GLU A 136 0.08 -16.92 9.72
C GLU A 136 -0.52 -16.67 11.12
N LYS A 137 0.11 -15.80 11.92
CA LYS A 137 -0.34 -15.42 13.27
C LYS A 137 -0.50 -13.90 13.35
N ARG A 138 -1.51 -13.38 12.68
CA ARG A 138 -1.82 -11.96 12.73
C ARG A 138 -2.92 -11.67 13.74
N GLU A 139 -2.73 -10.62 14.50
CA GLU A 139 -3.76 -10.04 15.37
C GLU A 139 -4.60 -8.98 14.62
N TYR A 140 -4.06 -8.42 13.52
CA TYR A 140 -4.65 -7.32 12.75
C TYR A 140 -4.52 -7.58 11.25
N SER A 141 -5.34 -6.89 10.45
CA SER A 141 -5.37 -7.08 8.99
C SER A 141 -4.35 -6.21 8.26
N PHE A 142 -4.21 -4.95 8.67
CA PHE A 142 -3.28 -4.01 8.06
C PHE A 142 -2.88 -2.90 9.02
N GLU A 143 -1.82 -2.18 8.65
CA GLU A 143 -1.28 -1.06 9.40
C GLU A 143 -1.47 0.24 8.63
N VAL A 144 -1.72 1.34 9.35
CA VAL A 144 -1.72 2.68 8.79
C VAL A 144 -0.79 3.60 9.59
N SER A 145 -0.26 4.63 8.93
CA SER A 145 0.58 5.64 9.57
C SER A 145 -0.22 6.46 10.59
N GLN A 146 0.45 7.04 11.56
CA GLN A 146 -0.17 8.02 12.45
C GLN A 146 -0.21 9.40 11.78
N SER A 147 -1.24 10.17 12.10
CA SER A 147 -1.38 11.56 11.67
C SER A 147 -0.73 12.51 12.69
N PRO A 148 -0.05 13.57 12.27
CA PRO A 148 0.49 14.58 13.19
C PRO A 148 -0.60 15.40 13.91
N VAL A 149 -1.87 15.26 13.49
CA VAL A 149 -3.02 15.94 14.11
C VAL A 149 -3.37 15.37 15.47
N VAL A 150 -3.08 14.07 15.70
CA VAL A 150 -3.40 13.32 16.92
C VAL A 150 -2.14 12.67 17.45
N SER A 151 -1.83 12.87 18.72
CA SER A 151 -0.65 12.25 19.39
C SER A 151 -1.04 11.02 20.21
N VAL A 152 -2.24 11.04 20.78
CA VAL A 152 -2.79 9.96 21.61
C VAL A 152 -4.12 9.55 21.01
N TYR A 153 -4.19 8.32 20.52
CA TYR A 153 -5.35 7.78 19.81
C TYR A 153 -6.40 7.13 20.72
N ASP A 154 -6.25 7.28 22.04
CA ASP A 154 -7.26 6.86 23.00
C ASP A 154 -8.63 7.49 22.68
N GLY A 155 -9.66 6.66 22.52
CA GLY A 155 -10.99 7.06 22.07
C GLY A 155 -11.22 6.96 20.56
N MET A 156 -10.19 6.76 19.73
CA MET A 156 -10.35 6.52 18.30
C MET A 156 -10.57 5.04 17.94
N SER A 157 -10.35 4.13 18.87
CA SER A 157 -10.64 2.70 18.66
C SER A 157 -12.10 2.50 18.26
N GLY A 158 -12.32 1.73 17.20
CA GLY A 158 -13.64 1.55 16.57
C GLY A 158 -13.97 2.56 15.46
N ALA A 159 -13.07 3.52 15.18
CA ALA A 159 -13.26 4.47 14.07
C ALA A 159 -13.17 3.77 12.71
N PRO A 160 -14.01 4.16 11.72
CA PRO A 160 -13.95 3.60 10.39
C PRO A 160 -12.66 4.04 9.67
N VAL A 161 -12.02 3.13 8.95
CA VAL A 161 -11.02 3.44 7.94
C VAL A 161 -11.73 3.56 6.60
N LEU A 162 -11.74 4.76 6.04
CA LEU A 162 -12.51 5.08 4.85
C LEU A 162 -11.61 5.17 3.63
N TYR A 163 -12.01 4.50 2.58
CA TYR A 163 -11.48 4.67 1.25
C TYR A 163 -12.63 4.99 0.28
N ASN A 164 -12.54 6.10 -0.43
CA ASN A 164 -13.62 6.59 -1.28
C ASN A 164 -14.99 6.67 -0.56
N LYS A 165 -15.00 7.19 0.68
CA LYS A 165 -16.19 7.36 1.54
C LYS A 165 -16.85 6.03 1.99
N LYS A 166 -16.23 4.87 1.76
CA LYS A 166 -16.70 3.54 2.19
C LYS A 166 -15.75 2.97 3.22
N CYS A 167 -16.26 2.20 4.16
CA CYS A 167 -15.46 1.59 5.21
C CYS A 167 -14.75 0.35 4.67
N VAL A 168 -13.43 0.37 4.68
CA VAL A 168 -12.56 -0.77 4.32
C VAL A 168 -11.96 -1.47 5.53
N GLY A 169 -12.05 -0.85 6.72
CA GLY A 169 -11.56 -1.41 7.97
C GLY A 169 -11.94 -0.58 9.18
N ILE A 170 -11.59 -1.09 10.36
CA ILE A 170 -11.89 -0.50 11.66
C ILE A 170 -10.58 -0.32 12.40
N LEU A 171 -10.29 0.88 12.90
CA LEU A 171 -9.14 1.14 13.77
C LEU A 171 -9.34 0.45 15.11
N VAL A 172 -8.33 -0.28 15.57
CA VAL A 172 -8.43 -1.03 16.83
C VAL A 172 -7.38 -0.63 17.86
N VAL A 173 -6.11 -0.49 17.48
CA VAL A 173 -5.02 -0.25 18.43
C VAL A 173 -3.98 0.72 17.87
N GLN A 174 -3.41 1.55 18.78
CA GLN A 174 -2.18 2.31 18.55
C GLN A 174 -0.99 1.51 19.09
N GLN A 175 0.05 1.30 18.27
CA GLN A 175 1.30 0.73 18.74
C GLN A 175 2.47 1.68 18.51
N GLY A 176 3.13 2.04 19.60
CA GLY A 176 4.23 3.00 19.55
C GLY A 176 3.81 4.38 19.09
N ARG A 177 4.72 5.09 18.39
CA ARG A 177 4.48 6.47 17.94
C ARG A 177 4.16 6.62 16.47
N ASN A 178 4.21 5.54 15.70
CA ASN A 178 4.15 5.64 14.23
C ASN A 178 3.11 4.73 13.56
N THR A 179 2.47 3.82 14.29
CA THR A 179 1.60 2.80 13.68
C THR A 179 0.25 2.72 14.37
N LEU A 180 -0.80 2.60 13.56
CA LEU A 180 -2.15 2.23 13.98
C LEU A 180 -2.51 0.92 13.30
N TYR A 181 -3.18 0.04 14.02
CA TYR A 181 -3.67 -1.24 13.50
C TYR A 181 -5.15 -1.18 13.17
N ALA A 182 -5.52 -1.88 12.09
CA ALA A 182 -6.90 -1.96 11.65
C ALA A 182 -7.29 -3.40 11.30
N ILE A 183 -8.57 -3.73 11.53
CA ILE A 183 -9.21 -4.94 11.02
C ILE A 183 -9.91 -4.60 9.71
N SER A 184 -9.64 -5.38 8.64
CA SER A 184 -10.30 -5.18 7.36
C SER A 184 -11.74 -5.67 7.38
N ILE A 185 -12.61 -5.05 6.58
CA ILE A 185 -13.98 -5.55 6.37
C ILE A 185 -13.95 -6.97 5.77
N LYS A 186 -12.97 -7.28 4.93
CA LYS A 186 -12.76 -8.63 4.39
C LYS A 186 -12.55 -9.68 5.50
N ASP A 187 -11.76 -9.37 6.53
CA ASP A 187 -11.55 -10.29 7.66
C ASP A 187 -12.76 -10.34 8.59
N LEU A 188 -13.42 -9.21 8.80
CA LEU A 188 -14.67 -9.14 9.54
C LEU A 188 -15.73 -10.06 8.94
N LEU A 189 -15.85 -10.09 7.62
CA LEU A 189 -16.86 -10.92 6.91
C LEU A 189 -16.49 -12.41 6.83
N LYS A 190 -15.33 -12.83 7.36
CA LYS A 190 -15.02 -14.25 7.61
C LYS A 190 -15.71 -14.79 8.86
N ASP A 191 -16.16 -13.92 9.76
CA ASP A 191 -17.02 -14.31 10.87
C ASP A 191 -18.44 -14.54 10.34
N GLU A 192 -18.85 -15.82 10.29
CA GLU A 192 -20.15 -16.23 9.73
C GLU A 192 -21.34 -15.68 10.53
N VAL A 193 -21.18 -15.40 11.84
CA VAL A 193 -22.23 -14.82 12.68
C VAL A 193 -22.46 -13.36 12.30
N ILE A 194 -21.38 -12.58 12.25
CA ILE A 194 -21.44 -11.17 11.84
C ILE A 194 -21.97 -11.07 10.41
N LYS A 195 -21.41 -11.84 9.48
CA LYS A 195 -21.83 -11.88 8.08
C LYS A 195 -23.31 -12.22 7.93
N GLY A 196 -23.78 -13.21 8.67
CA GLY A 196 -25.19 -13.61 8.67
C GLY A 196 -26.12 -12.50 9.15
N ILE A 197 -25.76 -11.79 10.22
CA ILE A 197 -26.56 -10.67 10.76
C ILE A 197 -26.56 -9.51 9.76
N LEU A 198 -25.40 -9.14 9.21
CA LEU A 198 -25.30 -8.03 8.27
C LEU A 198 -26.12 -8.31 7.00
N GLY A 199 -26.00 -9.52 6.42
CA GLY A 199 -26.74 -9.92 5.23
C GLY A 199 -28.26 -9.97 5.45
N SER A 200 -28.71 -10.45 6.62
CA SER A 200 -30.14 -10.55 6.94
C SER A 200 -30.80 -9.18 7.18
N ASN A 201 -30.05 -8.15 7.46
CA ASN A 201 -30.55 -6.84 7.85
C ASN A 201 -30.29 -5.73 6.81
N GLY A 202 -29.95 -6.13 5.57
CA GLY A 202 -29.83 -5.19 4.45
C GLY A 202 -28.71 -4.18 4.60
N VAL A 203 -27.63 -4.53 5.31
CA VAL A 203 -26.43 -3.68 5.37
C VAL A 203 -25.80 -3.61 3.98
N ASP A 204 -25.47 -2.40 3.53
CA ASP A 204 -24.80 -2.18 2.24
C ASP A 204 -23.36 -2.70 2.28
N ILE A 205 -23.20 -3.98 1.89
CA ILE A 205 -21.90 -4.61 1.72
C ILE A 205 -21.60 -4.65 0.23
N ILE A 206 -20.66 -3.82 -0.17
CA ILE A 206 -20.17 -3.82 -1.53
C ILE A 206 -19.05 -4.84 -1.58
N SER A 207 -19.36 -6.03 -2.06
CA SER A 207 -18.34 -6.99 -2.46
C SER A 207 -17.67 -6.47 -3.72
N GLN A 208 -16.37 -6.64 -3.76
CA GLN A 208 -15.61 -6.43 -4.98
C GLN A 208 -15.86 -7.61 -5.94
N ASP A 209 -17.13 -7.85 -6.30
CA ASP A 209 -17.50 -8.88 -7.25
C ASP A 209 -16.80 -8.63 -8.58
N GLY A 210 -15.80 -9.44 -8.87
CA GLY A 210 -14.98 -9.39 -10.09
C GLY A 210 -13.66 -8.64 -9.96
N PHE A 211 -13.26 -8.14 -8.78
CA PHE A 211 -11.99 -7.44 -8.54
C PHE A 211 -11.11 -8.05 -7.46
N ASP A 212 -11.24 -9.32 -7.16
CA ASP A 212 -10.14 -10.06 -6.56
C ASP A 212 -9.06 -10.23 -7.64
N TYR A 213 -8.35 -9.09 -7.89
CA TYR A 213 -7.21 -9.10 -8.76
C TYR A 213 -6.10 -9.87 -8.05
N ASN A 214 -5.96 -11.12 -8.45
CA ASN A 214 -4.80 -11.93 -8.11
C ASN A 214 -3.73 -11.66 -9.18
N PRO A 215 -2.66 -10.93 -8.86
CA PRO A 215 -1.55 -10.79 -9.79
C PRO A 215 -1.02 -12.20 -10.10
N PRO A 216 -0.45 -12.42 -11.29
CA PRO A 216 0.22 -13.67 -11.58
C PRO A 216 1.20 -14.02 -10.47
N GLU A 217 1.31 -15.30 -10.10
CA GLU A 217 2.33 -15.78 -9.17
C GLU A 217 3.71 -15.30 -9.62
N HIS A 218 4.54 -14.96 -8.67
CA HIS A 218 5.92 -14.55 -8.90
C HIS A 218 6.87 -15.27 -7.94
N PRO A 219 8.17 -15.35 -8.24
CA PRO A 219 9.17 -15.94 -7.36
C PRO A 219 9.27 -15.23 -6.01
N LEU A 220 9.92 -15.86 -5.04
CA LEU A 220 10.19 -15.24 -3.75
C LEU A 220 11.13 -14.04 -3.90
N SER A 221 10.89 -13.01 -3.11
CA SER A 221 11.72 -11.81 -3.12
C SER A 221 13.09 -12.06 -2.49
N PRO A 222 14.19 -11.62 -3.13
CA PRO A 222 15.51 -11.63 -2.53
C PRO A 222 15.72 -10.49 -1.52
N PHE A 223 14.80 -9.55 -1.42
CA PHE A 223 14.93 -8.35 -0.60
C PHE A 223 14.39 -8.52 0.80
N LYS A 224 15.05 -7.82 1.74
CA LYS A 224 14.53 -7.54 3.08
C LYS A 224 14.30 -6.04 3.18
N TYR A 225 13.07 -5.64 3.44
CA TYR A 225 12.76 -4.23 3.69
C TYR A 225 13.11 -3.89 5.13
N CYS A 226 14.23 -3.17 5.31
CA CYS A 226 14.72 -2.82 6.64
C CYS A 226 14.05 -1.56 7.20
N ILE A 227 13.74 -0.60 6.34
CA ILE A 227 13.25 0.73 6.74
C ILE A 227 12.22 1.24 5.75
N ASN A 228 11.07 1.68 6.29
CA ASN A 228 10.06 2.43 5.57
C ASN A 228 9.98 3.84 6.18
N CYS A 229 10.14 4.87 5.37
CA CYS A 229 9.95 6.27 5.76
C CYS A 229 8.74 6.83 5.04
N HIS A 230 7.62 6.94 5.77
CA HIS A 230 6.33 7.45 5.27
C HIS A 230 5.97 8.81 5.89
N ASP A 231 6.82 9.31 6.77
CA ASP A 231 6.60 10.50 7.57
C ASP A 231 6.77 11.81 6.78
N ASP A 232 7.26 11.71 5.54
CA ASP A 232 7.53 12.85 4.65
C ASP A 232 7.62 12.38 3.18
N GLU A 233 7.43 13.26 2.21
CA GLU A 233 7.59 12.95 0.78
C GLU A 233 9.04 13.17 0.30
N PRO A 234 9.49 12.40 -0.69
CA PRO A 234 8.85 11.21 -1.24
C PRO A 234 8.90 10.00 -0.30
N ASN A 235 7.92 9.09 -0.46
CA ASN A 235 7.94 7.79 0.19
C ASN A 235 9.19 6.99 -0.20
N ILE A 236 10.01 6.59 0.77
CA ILE A 236 11.23 5.86 0.52
C ILE A 236 11.34 4.58 1.36
N LYS A 237 11.72 3.48 0.70
CA LYS A 237 12.01 2.18 1.31
C LYS A 237 13.48 1.88 1.20
N GLY A 238 14.13 1.64 2.33
CA GLY A 238 15.48 1.09 2.37
C GLY A 238 15.45 -0.41 2.13
N VAL A 239 16.18 -0.87 1.14
CA VAL A 239 16.22 -2.29 0.71
C VAL A 239 17.58 -2.89 1.04
N ASP A 240 17.59 -4.09 1.62
CA ASP A 240 18.78 -4.87 1.92
C ASP A 240 18.54 -6.36 1.65
N ILE A 241 19.59 -7.12 1.42
CA ILE A 241 19.54 -8.58 1.20
C ILE A 241 19.98 -9.39 2.43
N GLY A 242 20.34 -8.72 3.51
CA GLY A 242 20.74 -9.29 4.78
C GLY A 242 22.14 -9.86 4.81
N PHE A 243 22.54 -10.29 6.01
CA PHE A 243 23.88 -10.80 6.30
C PHE A 243 23.80 -12.17 6.93
N THR A 244 24.72 -13.05 6.54
CA THR A 244 24.95 -14.36 7.18
C THR A 244 26.38 -14.43 7.64
N LEU A 245 26.62 -14.65 8.95
CA LEU A 245 27.97 -14.68 9.54
C LEU A 245 28.79 -13.42 9.18
N LYS A 246 28.16 -12.25 9.23
CA LYS A 246 28.75 -10.95 8.86
C LYS A 246 29.10 -10.78 7.37
N LYS A 247 28.77 -11.75 6.53
CA LYS A 247 28.94 -11.64 5.08
C LYS A 247 27.60 -11.25 4.45
N TRP A 248 27.62 -10.28 3.56
CA TRP A 248 26.45 -9.86 2.80
C TRP A 248 26.02 -11.00 1.83
N ASN A 249 24.73 -11.26 1.72
CA ASN A 249 24.19 -12.49 1.10
C ASN A 249 24.13 -12.44 -0.44
N ILE A 250 25.23 -12.06 -1.11
CA ILE A 250 25.26 -11.89 -2.57
C ILE A 250 24.85 -13.18 -3.30
N SER A 251 25.40 -14.35 -2.92
CA SER A 251 25.09 -15.61 -3.62
C SER A 251 23.61 -15.96 -3.56
N ASN A 252 22.99 -15.85 -2.39
CA ASN A 252 21.56 -16.12 -2.26
C ASN A 252 20.72 -15.08 -3.02
N PHE A 253 21.17 -13.82 -3.04
CA PHE A 253 20.52 -12.78 -3.80
C PHE A 253 20.52 -13.05 -5.30
N THR A 254 21.66 -13.41 -5.87
CA THR A 254 21.78 -13.70 -7.32
C THR A 254 21.02 -14.94 -7.73
N GLU A 255 21.02 -15.99 -6.90
CA GLU A 255 20.23 -17.19 -7.10
C GLU A 255 18.73 -16.90 -7.12
N MET A 256 18.22 -16.18 -6.12
CA MET A 256 16.81 -15.79 -6.09
C MET A 256 16.45 -14.84 -7.24
N LEU A 257 17.34 -13.91 -7.60
CA LEU A 257 17.12 -12.97 -8.70
C LEU A 257 17.07 -13.68 -10.07
N TYR A 258 17.77 -14.79 -10.21
CA TYR A 258 17.74 -15.65 -11.39
C TYR A 258 16.30 -16.13 -11.70
N ASP A 259 15.53 -16.52 -10.69
CA ASP A 259 14.16 -16.98 -10.86
C ASP A 259 13.25 -15.87 -11.44
N TRP A 260 13.56 -14.60 -11.20
CA TRP A 260 12.82 -13.47 -11.70
C TRP A 260 13.08 -13.10 -13.17
N VAL A 261 14.12 -13.68 -13.80
CA VAL A 261 14.48 -13.36 -15.19
C VAL A 261 13.31 -13.69 -16.15
N ILE A 262 12.56 -14.75 -15.89
CA ILE A 262 11.40 -15.12 -16.71
C ILE A 262 10.28 -14.06 -16.55
N ASP A 263 9.97 -13.69 -15.31
CA ASP A 263 8.89 -12.72 -15.03
C ASP A 263 9.21 -11.33 -15.59
N TYR A 264 10.48 -10.94 -15.57
CA TYR A 264 10.95 -9.67 -16.10
C TYR A 264 11.05 -9.66 -17.63
N SER A 265 11.57 -10.72 -18.24
CA SER A 265 11.96 -10.73 -19.66
C SER A 265 10.83 -11.10 -20.61
N LEU A 266 9.78 -11.77 -20.11
CA LEU A 266 8.68 -12.28 -20.93
C LEU A 266 7.34 -11.70 -20.47
N SER A 267 6.56 -11.23 -21.42
CA SER A 267 5.18 -10.83 -21.17
C SER A 267 4.32 -12.01 -20.71
N ILE A 268 3.19 -11.73 -20.06
CA ILE A 268 2.21 -12.74 -19.65
C ILE A 268 1.77 -13.58 -20.86
N LYS A 269 1.56 -12.95 -22.00
CA LYS A 269 1.18 -13.59 -23.25
C LYS A 269 2.25 -14.55 -23.78
N GLU A 270 3.51 -14.13 -23.81
CA GLU A 270 4.63 -14.97 -24.24
C GLU A 270 4.76 -16.20 -23.36
N ARG A 271 4.62 -16.04 -22.04
CA ARG A 271 4.64 -17.17 -21.10
C ARG A 271 3.47 -18.13 -21.30
N ALA A 272 2.26 -17.60 -21.45
CA ALA A 272 1.04 -18.41 -21.64
C ALA A 272 1.05 -19.19 -22.96
N ASN A 273 1.61 -18.61 -24.03
CA ASN A 273 1.67 -19.24 -25.35
C ASN A 273 2.91 -20.12 -25.56
N PHE A 274 3.81 -20.20 -24.60
CA PHE A 274 5.03 -20.98 -24.72
C PHE A 274 4.74 -22.48 -24.59
N THR A 275 5.11 -23.25 -25.62
CA THR A 275 4.82 -24.71 -25.69
C THR A 275 5.98 -25.60 -25.25
N GLY A 276 7.11 -25.02 -24.84
CA GLY A 276 8.29 -25.73 -24.39
C GLY A 276 8.31 -26.04 -22.88
N GLY A 277 9.27 -26.83 -22.43
CA GLY A 277 9.50 -27.07 -20.99
C GLY A 277 10.18 -25.87 -20.30
N SER A 278 10.20 -25.86 -18.94
CA SER A 278 10.73 -24.76 -18.11
C SER A 278 12.17 -24.35 -18.49
N ARG A 279 13.04 -25.31 -18.79
CA ARG A 279 14.42 -25.04 -19.24
C ARG A 279 14.49 -24.28 -20.57
N GLN A 280 13.56 -24.57 -21.49
CA GLN A 280 13.50 -23.88 -22.79
C GLN A 280 12.92 -22.48 -22.63
N LEU A 281 11.91 -22.34 -21.76
CA LEU A 281 11.33 -21.03 -21.40
C LEU A 281 12.40 -20.12 -20.80
N PHE A 282 13.23 -20.63 -19.88
CA PHE A 282 14.33 -19.86 -19.31
C PHE A 282 15.36 -19.44 -20.37
N LYS A 283 15.75 -20.34 -21.26
CA LYS A 283 16.65 -19.99 -22.37
C LYS A 283 16.08 -18.88 -23.25
N TYR A 284 14.77 -18.90 -23.49
CA TYR A 284 14.09 -17.87 -24.25
C TYR A 284 14.08 -16.53 -23.48
N ALA A 285 13.78 -16.56 -22.19
CA ALA A 285 13.82 -15.38 -21.32
C ALA A 285 15.23 -14.76 -21.27
N LYS A 286 16.27 -15.58 -21.13
CA LYS A 286 17.67 -15.15 -21.11
C LYS A 286 18.09 -14.40 -22.39
N LEU A 287 17.59 -14.83 -23.56
CA LEU A 287 17.90 -14.13 -24.82
C LEU A 287 17.32 -12.71 -24.86
N ASN A 288 16.25 -12.47 -24.10
CA ASN A 288 15.58 -11.18 -24.02
C ASN A 288 16.12 -10.31 -22.87
N TYR A 289 16.98 -10.85 -21.98
CA TYR A 289 17.58 -10.11 -20.88
C TYR A 289 18.91 -9.47 -21.31
N PRO A 290 19.09 -8.13 -21.15
CA PRO A 290 20.31 -7.43 -21.59
C PRO A 290 21.44 -7.57 -20.54
N LEU A 291 22.03 -8.75 -20.46
CA LEU A 291 23.00 -9.17 -19.44
C LEU A 291 24.22 -8.24 -19.27
N MET A 292 24.59 -7.51 -20.31
CA MET A 292 25.78 -6.66 -20.32
C MET A 292 25.52 -5.22 -19.86
N GLU A 293 24.27 -4.88 -19.59
CA GLU A 293 23.88 -3.54 -19.19
C GLU A 293 23.70 -3.46 -17.67
N LEU A 294 24.50 -2.66 -16.96
CA LEU A 294 24.36 -2.46 -15.52
C LEU A 294 22.98 -1.96 -15.12
N ASN A 295 22.37 -1.11 -15.92
CA ASN A 295 21.02 -0.62 -15.69
C ASN A 295 19.98 -1.75 -15.73
N ALA A 296 20.19 -2.81 -16.51
CA ALA A 296 19.29 -3.95 -16.56
C ALA A 296 19.17 -4.69 -15.22
N LEU A 297 20.25 -4.72 -14.43
CA LEU A 297 20.22 -5.28 -13.09
C LEU A 297 19.32 -4.44 -12.16
N ALA A 298 19.46 -3.11 -12.19
CA ALA A 298 18.61 -2.23 -11.40
C ALA A 298 17.14 -2.24 -11.87
N ASP A 299 16.91 -2.36 -13.17
CA ASP A 299 15.57 -2.51 -13.74
C ASP A 299 14.90 -3.81 -13.30
N LEU A 300 15.63 -4.92 -13.28
CA LEU A 300 15.14 -6.20 -12.74
C LEU A 300 14.84 -6.08 -11.24
N CYS A 301 15.74 -5.44 -10.48
CA CYS A 301 15.53 -5.18 -9.06
C CYS A 301 14.31 -4.28 -8.81
N LEU A 302 14.09 -3.27 -9.63
CA LEU A 302 12.89 -2.43 -9.57
C LEU A 302 11.63 -3.24 -9.83
N HIS A 303 11.63 -4.11 -10.86
CA HIS A 303 10.52 -5.00 -11.16
C HIS A 303 10.19 -5.90 -9.96
N VAL A 304 11.19 -6.53 -9.35
CA VAL A 304 11.03 -7.32 -8.13
C VAL A 304 10.42 -6.49 -7.00
N ALA A 305 10.99 -5.32 -6.73
CA ALA A 305 10.52 -4.44 -5.64
C ALA A 305 9.06 -3.99 -5.83
N ILE A 306 8.66 -3.69 -7.06
CA ILE A 306 7.28 -3.34 -7.38
C ILE A 306 6.36 -4.55 -7.16
N ARG A 307 6.68 -5.70 -7.73
CA ARG A 307 5.87 -6.91 -7.68
C ARG A 307 5.69 -7.44 -6.25
N GLU A 308 6.74 -7.35 -5.45
CA GLU A 308 6.72 -7.73 -4.04
C GLU A 308 5.91 -6.78 -3.17
N SER A 309 6.05 -5.48 -3.44
CA SER A 309 5.41 -4.47 -2.59
C SER A 309 3.96 -4.18 -2.97
N TYR A 310 3.57 -4.44 -4.23
CA TYR A 310 2.29 -4.00 -4.77
C TYR A 310 1.65 -5.06 -5.66
N LYS A 311 0.32 -5.16 -5.60
CA LYS A 311 -0.47 -6.02 -6.49
C LYS A 311 -0.52 -5.41 -7.89
N THR A 312 0.52 -5.62 -8.71
CA THR A 312 0.63 -5.01 -10.02
C THR A 312 0.50 -6.00 -11.17
N ILE A 313 0.01 -5.53 -12.32
CA ILE A 313 0.08 -6.25 -13.60
C ILE A 313 1.29 -5.71 -14.35
N PRO A 314 2.34 -6.50 -14.60
CA PRO A 314 3.41 -6.07 -15.48
C PRO A 314 2.86 -5.95 -16.91
N VAL A 315 2.81 -4.71 -17.41
CA VAL A 315 2.32 -4.44 -18.75
C VAL A 315 3.43 -4.63 -19.76
N MET A 316 4.59 -4.05 -19.46
CA MET A 316 5.75 -4.14 -20.30
C MET A 316 7.01 -3.82 -19.50
N ASN A 317 8.02 -4.68 -19.61
CA ASN A 317 9.27 -4.48 -18.92
C ASN A 317 10.32 -3.73 -19.76
N LYS A 318 10.10 -3.62 -21.07
CA LYS A 318 10.99 -2.89 -21.97
C LYS A 318 10.22 -2.19 -23.07
N ILE A 319 10.29 -0.88 -23.10
CA ILE A 319 9.89 -0.06 -24.25
C ILE A 319 11.15 0.55 -24.84
N ILE A 320 11.43 0.25 -26.10
CA ILE A 320 12.46 0.96 -26.85
C ILE A 320 11.75 2.08 -27.60
N ASP A 321 12.06 3.31 -27.24
CA ASP A 321 11.54 4.45 -27.96
C ASP A 321 12.30 4.69 -29.29
N LYS A 322 11.81 5.65 -30.10
CA LYS A 322 12.43 6.03 -31.36
C LYS A 322 13.85 6.61 -31.19
N SER A 323 14.27 6.96 -29.97
CA SER A 323 15.60 7.46 -29.62
C SER A 323 16.55 6.36 -29.13
N ASN A 324 16.15 5.08 -29.21
CA ASN A 324 16.85 3.91 -28.65
C ASN A 324 17.03 3.94 -27.12
N LYS A 325 16.26 4.76 -26.40
CA LYS A 325 16.21 4.68 -24.95
C LYS A 325 15.29 3.58 -24.51
N THR A 326 15.76 2.74 -23.62
CA THR A 326 14.99 1.68 -23.00
C THR A 326 14.24 2.23 -21.80
N PHE A 327 12.95 2.01 -21.71
CA PHE A 327 12.15 2.29 -20.53
C PHE A 327 11.83 0.97 -19.85
N SER A 328 12.14 0.90 -18.58
CA SER A 328 11.95 -0.29 -17.79
C SER A 328 10.65 -0.23 -16.98
N CYS A 329 10.17 -1.39 -16.62
CA CYS A 329 9.16 -1.60 -15.59
C CYS A 329 7.91 -0.74 -15.70
N THR A 330 7.10 -0.97 -16.74
CA THR A 330 5.76 -0.37 -16.80
C THR A 330 4.72 -1.35 -16.25
N HIS A 331 3.99 -0.95 -15.23
CA HIS A 331 2.97 -1.74 -14.57
C HIS A 331 1.63 -1.00 -14.59
N ALA A 332 0.53 -1.75 -14.57
CA ALA A 332 -0.78 -1.22 -14.27
C ALA A 332 -1.21 -1.70 -12.89
N VAL A 333 -1.86 -0.84 -12.14
CA VAL A 333 -2.48 -1.18 -10.87
C VAL A 333 -3.96 -0.83 -10.97
N LEU A 334 -4.78 -1.82 -10.68
CA LEU A 334 -6.22 -1.62 -10.53
C LEU A 334 -6.49 -1.41 -9.05
N ASN A 335 -6.74 -0.17 -8.68
CA ASN A 335 -7.00 0.22 -7.31
C ASN A 335 -8.48 0.64 -7.22
N PHE A 336 -9.36 -0.28 -6.85
CA PHE A 336 -10.81 -0.14 -6.94
C PHE A 336 -11.28 0.11 -8.37
N ASP A 337 -11.95 1.24 -8.61
CA ASP A 337 -12.35 1.64 -9.97
C ASP A 337 -11.29 2.47 -10.69
N LYS A 338 -10.18 2.78 -10.00
CA LYS A 338 -9.09 3.60 -10.53
C LYS A 338 -8.05 2.74 -11.20
N LEU A 339 -7.63 3.18 -12.36
CA LEU A 339 -6.51 2.60 -13.09
C LEU A 339 -5.28 3.49 -12.89
N GLU A 340 -4.29 2.96 -12.19
CA GLU A 340 -3.01 3.63 -12.01
C GLU A 340 -2.01 3.11 -13.03
N LEU A 341 -1.24 4.00 -13.63
CA LEU A 341 -0.11 3.64 -14.46
C LEU A 341 1.19 3.90 -13.71
N TRP A 342 1.99 2.85 -13.59
CA TRP A 342 3.28 2.87 -12.93
C TRP A 342 4.39 2.83 -13.96
N ILE A 343 5.23 3.86 -14.01
CA ILE A 343 6.33 3.97 -14.96
C ILE A 343 7.64 4.03 -14.20
N GLY A 344 8.40 2.93 -14.23
CA GLY A 344 9.62 2.78 -13.47
C GLY A 344 10.79 3.65 -13.97
N ALA A 345 11.61 4.09 -13.03
CA ALA A 345 12.91 4.68 -13.26
C ALA A 345 13.95 3.98 -12.37
N SER A 346 15.08 3.59 -12.93
CA SER A 346 16.19 3.02 -12.19
C SER A 346 17.48 3.78 -12.43
N SER A 347 18.39 3.74 -11.46
CA SER A 347 19.73 4.29 -11.59
C SER A 347 20.76 3.39 -10.91
N VAL A 348 21.94 3.32 -11.49
CA VAL A 348 23.10 2.59 -10.97
C VAL A 348 24.33 3.49 -11.10
N ASN A 349 24.91 3.89 -9.96
CA ASN A 349 26.11 4.73 -9.94
C ASN A 349 27.00 4.39 -8.73
N ASP A 350 28.23 4.89 -8.72
CA ASP A 350 29.18 4.61 -7.66
C ASP A 350 28.82 5.30 -6.35
N THR A 351 28.21 6.48 -6.42
CA THR A 351 27.84 7.26 -5.24
C THR A 351 26.33 7.48 -5.17
N ILE A 352 25.82 7.76 -3.98
CA ILE A 352 24.40 8.04 -3.77
C ILE A 352 23.99 9.33 -4.48
N GLU A 353 24.85 10.34 -4.49
CA GLU A 353 24.62 11.64 -5.15
C GLU A 353 24.45 11.49 -6.65
N GLU A 354 25.36 10.75 -7.30
CA GLU A 354 25.26 10.47 -8.74
C GLU A 354 24.05 9.63 -9.09
N ALA A 355 23.71 8.63 -8.24
CA ALA A 355 22.55 7.78 -8.46
C ALA A 355 21.24 8.55 -8.33
N VAL A 356 21.14 9.45 -7.36
CA VAL A 356 19.98 10.34 -7.20
C VAL A 356 19.88 11.31 -8.36
N ASP A 357 20.97 11.98 -8.77
CA ASP A 357 20.98 12.91 -9.91
C ASP A 357 20.55 12.22 -11.22
N SER A 358 21.03 10.99 -11.45
CA SER A 358 20.60 10.17 -12.58
C SER A 358 19.11 9.81 -12.50
N SER A 359 18.61 9.50 -11.31
CA SER A 359 17.17 9.21 -11.10
C SER A 359 16.31 10.43 -11.39
N ILE A 360 16.69 11.61 -10.91
CA ILE A 360 15.97 12.87 -11.16
C ILE A 360 15.88 13.17 -12.66
N LYS A 361 16.99 13.02 -13.40
CA LYS A 361 16.99 13.16 -14.86
C LYS A 361 16.04 12.16 -15.54
N ASN A 362 15.98 10.92 -15.04
CA ASN A 362 15.06 9.92 -15.55
C ASN A 362 13.59 10.28 -15.23
N ILE A 363 13.29 10.80 -14.03
CA ILE A 363 11.96 11.29 -13.66
C ILE A 363 11.54 12.44 -14.59
N GLN A 364 12.39 13.46 -14.76
CA GLN A 364 12.12 14.59 -15.64
C GLN A 364 11.88 14.14 -17.09
N TYR A 365 12.63 13.16 -17.56
CA TYR A 365 12.42 12.58 -18.89
C TYR A 365 11.10 11.80 -18.99
N ILE A 366 10.66 11.13 -17.92
CA ILE A 366 9.34 10.48 -17.87
C ILE A 366 8.23 11.51 -17.98
N LEU A 367 8.37 12.64 -17.31
CA LEU A 367 7.36 13.72 -17.27
C LEU A 367 7.31 14.52 -18.58
N ASP A 368 8.32 14.44 -19.45
CA ASP A 368 8.24 15.08 -20.75
C ASP A 368 7.07 14.54 -21.57
N THR A 369 6.13 15.42 -21.92
CA THR A 369 4.87 15.10 -22.60
C THR A 369 5.07 14.27 -23.86
N LYS A 370 6.13 14.53 -24.60
CA LYS A 370 6.47 13.80 -25.81
C LYS A 370 6.93 12.38 -25.52
N SER A 371 7.67 12.19 -24.43
CA SER A 371 8.11 10.88 -23.94
C SER A 371 6.91 10.07 -23.48
N LEU A 372 6.01 10.64 -22.70
CA LEU A 372 4.77 10.00 -22.26
C LEU A 372 3.91 9.55 -23.44
N THR A 373 3.67 10.42 -24.41
CA THR A 373 2.85 10.08 -25.60
C THR A 373 3.44 8.89 -26.38
N ASN A 374 4.76 8.86 -26.56
CA ASN A 374 5.42 7.75 -27.28
C ASN A 374 5.29 6.42 -26.51
N ARG A 375 5.37 6.45 -25.17
CA ARG A 375 5.16 5.27 -24.31
C ARG A 375 3.77 4.73 -24.42
N PHE A 376 2.76 5.61 -24.49
CA PHE A 376 1.36 5.20 -24.65
C PHE A 376 1.09 4.51 -25.97
N TYR A 377 1.67 4.98 -27.06
CA TYR A 377 1.57 4.28 -28.35
C TYR A 377 2.16 2.87 -28.28
N ALA A 378 3.23 2.67 -27.54
CA ALA A 378 3.81 1.35 -27.34
C ALA A 378 2.90 0.46 -26.47
N LEU A 379 2.29 1.01 -25.43
CA LEU A 379 1.37 0.29 -24.51
C LEU A 379 0.09 -0.14 -25.22
N THR A 380 -0.50 0.68 -26.09
CA THR A 380 -1.76 0.37 -26.79
C THR A 380 -1.67 -0.91 -27.60
N ASN A 381 -0.49 -1.27 -28.09
CA ASN A 381 -0.27 -2.47 -28.90
C ASN A 381 0.01 -3.74 -28.08
N GLN A 382 0.17 -3.63 -26.77
CA GLN A 382 0.57 -4.74 -25.89
C GLN A 382 -0.59 -5.33 -25.08
N ILE A 383 -1.68 -4.56 -24.94
CA ILE A 383 -2.87 -5.02 -24.23
C ILE A 383 -3.69 -5.86 -25.19
N ASP A 384 -3.79 -7.15 -24.95
CA ASP A 384 -4.55 -8.04 -25.78
C ASP A 384 -5.76 -8.66 -25.06
N ASN A 385 -6.58 -9.35 -25.87
CA ASN A 385 -7.83 -9.95 -25.42
C ASN A 385 -7.66 -11.10 -24.41
N SER A 386 -6.46 -11.60 -24.20
CA SER A 386 -6.16 -12.66 -23.23
C SER A 386 -5.91 -12.13 -21.81
N TRP A 387 -5.85 -10.80 -21.62
CA TRP A 387 -5.61 -10.21 -20.31
C TRP A 387 -6.84 -10.33 -19.42
N PRO A 388 -6.67 -10.81 -18.18
CA PRO A 388 -7.72 -10.68 -17.19
C PRO A 388 -8.03 -9.20 -16.98
N TYR A 389 -9.33 -8.86 -16.80
CA TYR A 389 -9.80 -7.47 -16.62
C TYR A 389 -9.71 -6.57 -17.87
N GLN A 390 -9.75 -7.18 -19.04
CA GLN A 390 -9.66 -6.51 -20.32
C GLN A 390 -10.55 -5.26 -20.44
N ASP A 391 -11.78 -5.32 -19.95
CA ASP A 391 -12.73 -4.19 -20.05
C ASP A 391 -12.25 -2.94 -19.33
N LYS A 392 -11.57 -3.09 -18.18
CA LYS A 392 -11.01 -1.95 -17.44
C LYS A 392 -9.69 -1.47 -18.04
N LEU A 393 -8.89 -2.38 -18.59
CA LEU A 393 -7.65 -2.04 -19.28
C LEU A 393 -7.88 -1.48 -20.71
N LYS A 394 -9.08 -1.59 -21.27
CA LYS A 394 -9.44 -1.00 -22.57
C LYS A 394 -9.17 0.51 -22.63
N ARG A 395 -9.38 1.22 -21.51
CA ARG A 395 -9.05 2.65 -21.43
C ARG A 395 -7.59 2.93 -21.75
N LEU A 396 -6.65 2.09 -21.32
CA LEU A 396 -5.21 2.25 -21.64
C LEU A 396 -4.92 2.12 -23.13
N SER A 397 -5.69 1.30 -23.85
CA SER A 397 -5.50 1.03 -25.27
C SER A 397 -6.33 1.96 -26.18
N ASP A 398 -7.22 2.78 -25.64
CA ASP A 398 -8.09 3.65 -26.43
C ASP A 398 -7.33 4.88 -26.93
N GLY A 399 -6.95 4.87 -28.21
CA GLY A 399 -6.26 5.98 -28.87
C GLY A 399 -7.09 7.24 -29.06
N THR A 400 -8.39 7.22 -28.77
CA THR A 400 -9.28 8.39 -28.87
C THR A 400 -9.29 9.21 -27.59
N LEU A 401 -8.87 8.65 -26.46
CA LEU A 401 -8.79 9.32 -25.16
C LEU A 401 -7.47 10.08 -25.00
N THR A 402 -7.52 11.21 -24.30
CA THR A 402 -6.31 11.91 -23.85
C THR A 402 -5.58 11.08 -22.78
N LEU A 403 -4.36 11.47 -22.42
CA LEU A 403 -3.59 10.77 -21.39
C LEU A 403 -4.33 10.77 -20.05
N GLU A 404 -4.88 11.90 -19.64
CA GLU A 404 -5.59 12.10 -18.37
C GLU A 404 -6.93 11.33 -18.33
N GLU A 405 -7.48 11.01 -19.50
CA GLU A 405 -8.71 10.20 -19.60
C GLU A 405 -8.43 8.69 -19.56
N ARG A 406 -7.18 8.25 -19.80
CA ARG A 406 -6.82 6.82 -19.85
C ARG A 406 -6.55 6.21 -18.50
N PHE A 407 -6.05 7.00 -17.55
CA PHE A 407 -5.74 6.54 -16.19
C PHE A 407 -6.02 7.65 -15.19
N ASP A 408 -6.20 7.25 -13.95
CA ASP A 408 -6.60 8.16 -12.87
C ASP A 408 -5.39 8.73 -12.10
N LYS A 409 -4.21 8.07 -12.20
CA LYS A 409 -2.99 8.49 -11.51
C LYS A 409 -1.74 7.94 -12.19
N ILE A 410 -0.67 8.75 -12.23
CA ILE A 410 0.69 8.31 -12.57
C ILE A 410 1.50 8.12 -11.31
N ILE A 411 2.16 6.97 -11.21
CA ILE A 411 3.10 6.66 -10.14
C ILE A 411 4.46 6.39 -10.78
N ILE A 412 5.51 6.98 -10.22
CA ILE A 412 6.88 6.74 -10.67
C ILE A 412 7.62 5.98 -9.56
N PRO A 413 7.70 4.64 -9.66
CA PRO A 413 8.58 3.87 -8.81
C PRO A 413 10.04 4.08 -9.25
N VAL A 414 10.90 4.43 -8.30
CA VAL A 414 12.31 4.75 -8.53
C VAL A 414 13.19 3.77 -7.77
N PHE A 415 14.15 3.15 -8.44
CA PHE A 415 15.12 2.25 -7.81
C PHE A 415 16.53 2.85 -7.90
N ILE A 416 17.12 3.13 -6.74
CA ILE A 416 18.43 3.78 -6.62
C ILE A 416 19.43 2.77 -6.08
N MET A 417 20.31 2.28 -6.93
CA MET A 417 21.40 1.35 -6.58
C MET A 417 22.72 2.10 -6.59
N HIS A 418 23.49 2.01 -5.50
CA HIS A 418 24.80 2.64 -5.42
C HIS A 418 25.75 1.90 -4.49
N ASN A 419 27.06 2.02 -4.71
CA ASN A 419 28.06 1.51 -3.79
C ASN A 419 28.00 2.24 -2.44
N SER A 420 28.16 1.50 -1.34
CA SER A 420 28.10 2.09 -0.01
C SER A 420 29.03 1.42 0.97
N ASP A 421 29.80 2.24 1.68
CA ASP A 421 30.65 1.82 2.79
C ASP A 421 29.84 1.24 3.97
N LEU A 422 28.58 1.58 4.08
CA LEU A 422 27.67 1.05 5.10
C LEU A 422 27.60 -0.47 5.07
N ILE A 423 27.56 -1.06 3.87
CA ILE A 423 27.52 -2.50 3.69
C ILE A 423 28.89 -3.12 3.98
N ASN A 424 29.97 -2.45 3.56
CA ASN A 424 31.34 -2.91 3.77
C ASN A 424 31.74 -2.91 5.26
N LYS A 425 31.22 -1.95 6.03
CA LYS A 425 31.53 -1.74 7.45
C LYS A 425 30.42 -2.25 8.37
N TYR A 426 29.76 -3.34 7.98
CA TYR A 426 28.63 -3.90 8.72
C TYR A 426 28.94 -4.18 10.19
N ASP A 427 28.17 -3.58 11.07
CA ASP A 427 28.14 -3.85 12.50
C ASP A 427 26.67 -4.00 12.96
N ALA A 428 26.32 -5.20 13.42
CA ALA A 428 24.96 -5.55 13.80
C ALA A 428 24.38 -4.64 14.91
N SER A 429 25.24 -4.03 15.74
CA SER A 429 24.79 -3.20 16.86
C SER A 429 24.24 -1.82 16.43
N ASN A 430 24.71 -1.28 15.31
CA ASN A 430 24.38 0.06 14.85
C ASN A 430 23.90 0.13 13.38
N PHE A 431 23.93 -0.99 12.67
CA PHE A 431 23.60 -1.05 11.24
C PHE A 431 22.24 -0.39 10.91
N LEU A 432 21.19 -0.73 11.64
CA LEU A 432 19.85 -0.19 11.37
C LEU A 432 19.77 1.33 11.56
N THR A 433 20.51 1.87 12.54
CA THR A 433 20.58 3.32 12.77
C THR A 433 21.28 4.02 11.62
N LEU A 434 22.46 3.53 11.22
CA LEU A 434 23.22 4.08 10.11
C LEU A 434 22.48 3.91 8.77
N PHE A 435 21.78 2.79 8.59
CA PHE A 435 20.98 2.56 7.41
C PHE A 435 19.80 3.55 7.33
N LYS A 436 19.13 3.82 8.45
CA LYS A 436 18.07 4.84 8.54
C LYS A 436 18.58 6.24 8.19
N GLU A 437 19.74 6.63 8.69
CA GLU A 437 20.37 7.91 8.35
C GLU A 437 20.71 7.99 6.86
N HIS A 438 21.21 6.90 6.30
CA HIS A 438 21.52 6.79 4.87
C HIS A 438 20.28 6.95 3.99
N ILE A 439 19.16 6.30 4.35
CA ILE A 439 17.89 6.43 3.65
C ILE A 439 17.33 7.86 3.75
N LYS A 440 17.44 8.49 4.92
CA LYS A 440 17.05 9.90 5.08
C LYS A 440 17.90 10.85 4.22
N LYS A 441 19.21 10.57 4.09
CA LYS A 441 20.09 11.33 3.18
C LYS A 441 19.63 11.18 1.73
N CYS A 442 19.31 9.94 1.29
CA CYS A 442 18.80 9.69 -0.05
C CYS A 442 17.50 10.49 -0.31
N ARG A 443 16.57 10.48 0.64
CA ARG A 443 15.32 11.24 0.54
C ARG A 443 15.57 12.74 0.43
N GLY A 444 16.46 13.29 1.25
CA GLY A 444 16.81 14.71 1.21
C GLY A 444 17.36 15.14 -0.15
N LEU A 445 18.26 14.34 -0.73
CA LEU A 445 18.82 14.62 -2.07
C LEU A 445 17.74 14.60 -3.17
N ILE A 446 16.76 13.68 -3.08
CA ILE A 446 15.65 13.65 -4.04
C ILE A 446 14.76 14.88 -3.87
N HIS A 447 14.43 15.24 -2.63
CA HIS A 447 13.61 16.41 -2.33
C HIS A 447 14.24 17.72 -2.80
N GLU A 448 15.57 17.85 -2.70
CA GLU A 448 16.31 19.01 -3.22
C GLU A 448 16.31 19.07 -4.76
N GLY A 449 16.22 17.93 -5.44
CA GLY A 449 16.34 17.84 -6.89
C GLY A 449 15.02 17.80 -7.65
N VAL A 450 13.89 17.57 -7.00
CA VAL A 450 12.54 17.56 -7.58
C VAL A 450 11.79 18.78 -7.06
N SER A 451 11.14 19.54 -7.91
CA SER A 451 10.40 20.74 -7.48
C SER A 451 9.12 20.35 -6.72
N ASP A 452 8.66 21.22 -5.81
CA ASP A 452 7.40 21.01 -5.07
C ASP A 452 6.21 20.90 -6.04
N ASP A 453 6.21 21.65 -7.14
CA ASP A 453 5.18 21.61 -8.17
C ASP A 453 5.13 20.23 -8.88
N ASP A 454 6.28 19.55 -9.05
CA ASP A 454 6.35 18.23 -9.65
C ASP A 454 5.76 17.16 -8.69
N PHE A 455 5.95 17.31 -7.37
CA PHE A 455 5.35 16.39 -6.38
C PHE A 455 3.82 16.48 -6.31
N ASP A 456 3.23 17.62 -6.67
CA ASP A 456 1.78 17.75 -6.73
C ASP A 456 1.15 16.95 -7.89
N LEU A 457 1.92 16.68 -8.95
CA LEU A 457 1.47 16.00 -10.16
C LEU A 457 1.72 14.49 -10.15
N ILE A 458 2.71 14.02 -9.39
CA ILE A 458 3.17 12.64 -9.41
C ILE A 458 3.29 12.08 -7.98
N ASP A 459 3.20 10.76 -7.89
CA ASP A 459 3.48 10.03 -6.65
C ASP A 459 4.78 9.23 -6.85
N LEU A 460 5.82 9.58 -6.09
CA LEU A 460 7.11 8.89 -6.13
C LEU A 460 7.15 7.76 -5.11
N ARG A 461 7.56 6.56 -5.55
CA ARG A 461 7.79 5.39 -4.71
C ARG A 461 9.25 4.98 -4.80
N VAL A 462 10.06 5.40 -3.87
CA VAL A 462 11.52 5.24 -3.96
C VAL A 462 11.98 3.98 -3.22
N PHE A 463 12.85 3.22 -3.87
CA PHE A 463 13.59 2.10 -3.29
C PHE A 463 15.07 2.42 -3.33
N CYS A 464 15.68 2.58 -2.17
CA CYS A 464 17.12 2.85 -2.04
C CYS A 464 17.86 1.57 -1.64
N PHE A 465 18.75 1.13 -2.50
CA PHE A 465 19.52 -0.12 -2.34
C PHE A 465 21.03 0.18 -2.31
N PRO A 466 21.60 0.48 -1.15
CA PRO A 466 23.04 0.53 -0.99
C PRO A 466 23.63 -0.86 -1.12
N VAL A 467 24.67 -1.01 -1.91
CA VAL A 467 25.31 -2.30 -2.18
C VAL A 467 26.80 -2.27 -1.83
N GLN A 468 27.39 -3.44 -1.69
CA GLN A 468 28.80 -3.57 -1.39
C GLN A 468 29.69 -3.16 -2.58
N ASP A 469 29.35 -3.67 -3.77
CA ASP A 469 30.11 -3.46 -5.02
C ASP A 469 29.20 -3.85 -6.18
N ILE A 470 28.77 -2.91 -6.98
CA ILE A 470 27.85 -3.11 -8.10
C ILE A 470 28.45 -4.08 -9.14
N LEU A 471 29.73 -3.91 -9.46
CA LEU A 471 30.39 -4.76 -10.47
C LEU A 471 30.44 -6.23 -10.04
N LYS A 472 30.76 -6.50 -8.78
CA LYS A 472 30.76 -7.85 -8.24
C LYS A 472 29.39 -8.50 -8.24
N ILE A 473 28.34 -7.75 -7.94
CA ILE A 473 26.96 -8.27 -8.01
C ILE A 473 26.61 -8.61 -9.45
N ASN A 474 26.91 -7.70 -10.39
CA ASN A 474 26.62 -7.93 -11.81
C ASN A 474 27.40 -9.13 -12.37
N GLU A 475 28.66 -9.28 -12.00
CA GLU A 475 29.49 -10.43 -12.38
C GLU A 475 28.93 -11.73 -11.78
N ALA A 476 28.56 -11.73 -10.50
CA ALA A 476 27.97 -12.88 -9.84
C ALA A 476 26.63 -13.28 -10.47
N PHE A 477 25.78 -12.32 -10.76
CA PHE A 477 24.50 -12.56 -11.42
C PHE A 477 24.68 -13.05 -12.88
N ALA A 478 25.65 -12.48 -13.62
CA ALA A 478 25.97 -12.94 -14.95
C ALA A 478 26.50 -14.39 -14.96
N ALA A 479 27.29 -14.77 -13.95
CA ALA A 479 27.73 -16.15 -13.76
C ALA A 479 26.55 -17.10 -13.50
N GLU A 480 25.60 -16.70 -12.63
CA GLU A 480 24.39 -17.46 -12.33
C GLU A 480 23.54 -17.69 -13.59
N ILE A 481 23.27 -16.63 -14.36
CA ILE A 481 22.52 -16.74 -15.62
C ILE A 481 23.24 -17.66 -16.63
N ASN A 482 24.56 -17.73 -16.63
CA ASN A 482 25.35 -18.50 -17.61
C ASN A 482 25.63 -19.95 -17.17
N SER A 483 25.36 -20.29 -15.90
CA SER A 483 25.46 -21.66 -15.41
C SER A 483 24.35 -22.56 -16.00
#